data_f670b04a240fb1c425c7975a9ff42366
#
_entry.id   f670b04a240fb1c425c7975a9ff42366
#
_cell.length_a   1.000
_cell.length_b   1.000
_cell.length_c   1.000
_cell.angle_alpha   90.00
_cell.angle_beta   90.00
_cell.angle_gamma   90.00
#
_symmetry.space_group_name_H-M   'P 1'
#
loop_
_entity.id
_entity.type
_entity.pdbx_description
1 polymer ?
#
loop_
_entity_poly.entity_id
_entity_poly.type
_entity_poly.pdbx_seq_one_letter_code
_entity_poly.pdbx_strand_id
1 'polypeptide(L)'
;MIIGGFMKKPTKPRLNADKFYKMRQDGYTNKQIAQRYNVSVSGVRGGVSEYRKWRKWVQRDNQEPELNAIETKLPKFKQAIKPVVIRRLTYNDNNADGFWSRYKALKKSKRWVKIFFPFDKHIPFHDPDAVALDAEIIKSIGADIIIHGSDIFDFPTISRHEPDYELQQSPSFDDCYERIQSAYKEDTDRLIEAGNYPLMPFIFGNHDLRFNEMALSGRTPKTLLRLFTDLIKHEGRVHYLGNTQELLLDSLFIRHDGGAGQNVAKSMTTKDHTVHHVAGHTHRPDGYTHKAIRFTSHAMVVGCRCDLVPHYETNRGKYTSNWTQSLGMAILDTDTDAVQFTNFMYYRDETHIYAIDGTTRYSVPLSFTGVI
;
A
#
# COMPACT_ATOMS: atom_id res chain seq x y z
N MET A 1 -25.25 -26.12 -9.15
CA MET A 1 -24.13 -27.05 -9.39
C MET A 1 -22.86 -26.28 -9.08
N ILE A 2 -22.32 -26.46 -7.87
CA ILE A 2 -21.16 -25.73 -7.36
C ILE A 2 -19.96 -26.59 -7.72
N ILE A 3 -19.16 -26.16 -8.66
CA ILE A 3 -17.87 -26.78 -8.92
C ILE A 3 -16.87 -26.11 -7.96
N GLY A 4 -16.73 -26.73 -6.80
CA GLY A 4 -15.64 -26.40 -5.88
C GLY A 4 -14.32 -26.76 -6.55
N GLY A 5 -13.53 -25.75 -6.86
CA GLY A 5 -12.17 -25.94 -7.33
C GLY A 5 -11.33 -26.56 -6.22
N PHE A 6 -11.25 -27.88 -6.20
CA PHE A 6 -10.30 -28.61 -5.35
C PHE A 6 -8.90 -28.12 -5.73
N MET A 7 -8.23 -27.44 -4.81
CA MET A 7 -6.79 -27.24 -4.95
C MET A 7 -6.16 -28.63 -5.06
N LYS A 8 -5.51 -28.93 -6.19
CA LYS A 8 -4.83 -30.19 -6.37
C LYS A 8 -3.86 -30.40 -5.22
N LYS A 9 -4.03 -31.53 -4.52
CA LYS A 9 -3.08 -31.99 -3.50
C LYS A 9 -1.67 -31.89 -4.07
N PRO A 10 -0.75 -31.16 -3.44
CA PRO A 10 0.61 -31.08 -3.95
C PRO A 10 1.22 -32.49 -3.94
N THR A 11 1.93 -32.83 -5.00
CA THR A 11 2.66 -34.10 -5.11
C THR A 11 3.61 -34.23 -3.92
N LYS A 12 3.72 -35.46 -3.37
CA LYS A 12 4.68 -35.76 -2.30
C LYS A 12 6.07 -35.31 -2.74
N PRO A 13 6.81 -34.58 -1.89
CA PRO A 13 8.13 -34.08 -2.26
C PRO A 13 9.06 -35.20 -2.71
N ARG A 14 10.00 -34.87 -3.60
CA ARG A 14 11.02 -35.82 -4.07
C ARG A 14 11.83 -36.39 -2.91
N LEU A 15 12.41 -37.54 -3.13
CA LEU A 15 13.30 -38.18 -2.18
C LEU A 15 14.38 -37.19 -1.66
N ASN A 16 14.57 -37.11 -0.35
CA ASN A 16 15.48 -36.19 0.35
C ASN A 16 15.11 -34.70 0.41
N ALA A 17 13.97 -34.27 -0.09
CA ALA A 17 13.55 -32.87 -0.01
C ALA A 17 13.39 -32.38 1.45
N ASP A 18 12.92 -33.23 2.34
CA ASP A 18 12.84 -33.03 3.78
C ASP A 18 14.23 -32.85 4.43
N LYS A 19 15.19 -33.69 4.04
CA LYS A 19 16.58 -33.61 4.51
C LYS A 19 17.24 -32.32 4.05
N PHE A 20 17.04 -31.92 2.80
CA PHE A 20 17.57 -30.65 2.27
C PHE A 20 16.97 -29.46 3.01
N TYR A 21 15.67 -29.51 3.30
CA TYR A 21 15.00 -28.47 4.08
C TYR A 21 15.58 -28.36 5.49
N LYS A 22 15.73 -29.50 6.21
CA LYS A 22 16.32 -29.53 7.54
C LYS A 22 17.73 -28.98 7.57
N MET A 23 18.60 -29.43 6.65
CA MET A 23 19.97 -28.91 6.56
C MET A 23 20.03 -27.40 6.27
N ARG A 24 19.06 -26.86 5.52
CA ARG A 24 18.95 -25.40 5.34
C ARG A 24 18.60 -24.69 6.65
N GLN A 25 17.78 -25.30 7.51
CA GLN A 25 17.49 -24.75 8.85
C GLN A 25 18.73 -24.80 9.75
N ASP A 26 19.53 -25.86 9.61
CA ASP A 26 20.78 -26.06 10.34
C ASP A 26 21.96 -25.19 9.78
N GLY A 27 21.68 -24.25 8.86
CA GLY A 27 22.66 -23.28 8.36
C GLY A 27 23.48 -23.69 7.12
N TYR A 28 23.33 -24.93 6.60
CA TYR A 28 24.07 -25.36 5.42
C TYR A 28 23.63 -24.60 4.15
N THR A 29 24.60 -24.19 3.33
CA THR A 29 24.33 -23.59 2.02
C THR A 29 23.83 -24.62 1.01
N ASN A 30 23.09 -24.19 -0.01
CA ASN A 30 22.63 -25.10 -1.08
C ASN A 30 23.79 -25.79 -1.79
N LYS A 31 24.97 -25.15 -1.88
CA LYS A 31 26.20 -25.72 -2.49
C LYS A 31 26.75 -26.88 -1.65
N GLN A 32 26.81 -26.72 -0.32
CA GLN A 32 27.27 -27.77 0.62
C GLN A 32 26.29 -28.96 0.60
N ILE A 33 25.00 -28.73 0.57
CA ILE A 33 24.01 -29.79 0.48
C ILE A 33 24.10 -30.53 -0.87
N ALA A 34 24.23 -29.80 -1.96
CA ALA A 34 24.41 -30.37 -3.29
C ALA A 34 25.64 -31.27 -3.39
N GLN A 35 26.76 -30.83 -2.83
CA GLN A 35 27.99 -31.62 -2.78
C GLN A 35 27.82 -32.88 -1.93
N ARG A 36 27.19 -32.77 -0.75
CA ARG A 36 27.01 -33.90 0.18
C ARG A 36 26.09 -35.00 -0.39
N TYR A 37 25.13 -34.64 -1.20
CA TYR A 37 24.15 -35.57 -1.78
C TYR A 37 24.41 -35.90 -3.25
N ASN A 38 25.48 -35.39 -3.83
CA ASN A 38 25.82 -35.53 -5.24
C ASN A 38 24.66 -35.16 -6.18
N VAL A 39 24.08 -34.01 -5.95
CA VAL A 39 22.97 -33.46 -6.74
C VAL A 39 23.29 -32.04 -7.20
N SER A 40 22.53 -31.51 -8.16
CA SER A 40 22.74 -30.14 -8.59
C SER A 40 22.22 -29.14 -7.53
N VAL A 41 22.80 -27.95 -7.49
CA VAL A 41 22.37 -26.85 -6.61
C VAL A 41 20.90 -26.45 -6.92
N SER A 42 20.50 -26.51 -8.20
CA SER A 42 19.10 -26.29 -8.62
C SER A 42 18.17 -27.39 -8.09
N GLY A 43 18.60 -28.64 -8.06
CA GLY A 43 17.88 -29.75 -7.46
C GLY A 43 17.63 -29.56 -5.97
N VAL A 44 18.63 -29.06 -5.22
CA VAL A 44 18.46 -28.72 -3.79
C VAL A 44 17.45 -27.59 -3.61
N ARG A 45 17.54 -26.50 -4.40
CA ARG A 45 16.58 -25.38 -4.34
C ARG A 45 15.16 -25.84 -4.63
N GLY A 46 14.98 -26.66 -5.67
CA GLY A 46 13.68 -27.24 -6.02
C GLY A 46 13.10 -28.08 -4.89
N GLY A 47 13.89 -29.02 -4.35
CA GLY A 47 13.46 -29.88 -3.24
C GLY A 47 13.06 -29.10 -1.98
N VAL A 48 13.83 -28.10 -1.59
CA VAL A 48 13.50 -27.23 -0.45
C VAL A 48 12.19 -26.48 -0.68
N SER A 49 11.95 -25.97 -1.90
CA SER A 49 10.74 -25.27 -2.27
C SER A 49 9.51 -26.18 -2.28
N GLU A 50 9.63 -27.38 -2.87
CA GLU A 50 8.58 -28.39 -2.89
C GLU A 50 8.19 -28.84 -1.48
N TYR A 51 9.17 -29.07 -0.60
CA TYR A 51 8.91 -29.46 0.77
C TYR A 51 8.24 -28.38 1.59
N ARG A 52 8.61 -27.10 1.40
CA ARG A 52 7.93 -25.97 2.04
C ARG A 52 6.45 -25.87 1.64
N LYS A 53 6.14 -26.05 0.34
CA LYS A 53 4.75 -26.04 -0.17
C LYS A 53 3.93 -27.20 0.43
N TRP A 54 4.52 -28.40 0.43
CA TRP A 54 3.89 -29.61 0.98
C TRP A 54 3.64 -29.48 2.49
N ARG A 55 4.62 -29.00 3.26
CA ARG A 55 4.48 -28.78 4.71
C ARG A 55 3.38 -27.78 5.05
N LYS A 56 3.30 -26.67 4.31
CA LYS A 56 2.22 -25.70 4.48
C LYS A 56 0.85 -26.31 4.17
N TRP A 57 0.77 -27.18 3.18
CA TRP A 57 -0.46 -27.88 2.85
C TRP A 57 -0.86 -28.86 3.98
N VAL A 58 0.06 -29.70 4.48
CA VAL A 58 -0.15 -30.62 5.60
C VAL A 58 -0.59 -29.89 6.87
N GLN A 59 0.00 -28.71 7.16
CA GLN A 59 -0.40 -27.92 8.32
C GLN A 59 -1.83 -27.36 8.19
N ARG A 60 -2.29 -27.09 6.99
CA ARG A 60 -3.68 -26.68 6.72
C ARG A 60 -4.64 -27.85 6.79
N ASP A 61 -4.28 -28.97 6.20
CA ASP A 61 -5.09 -30.20 6.18
C ASP A 61 -5.35 -30.73 7.60
N ASN A 62 -4.38 -30.61 8.51
CA ASN A 62 -4.51 -30.99 9.92
C ASN A 62 -5.35 -30.01 10.76
N GLN A 63 -5.70 -28.82 10.23
CA GLN A 63 -6.55 -27.84 10.89
C GLN A 63 -8.01 -27.88 10.40
N GLU A 64 -8.31 -28.64 9.35
CA GLU A 64 -9.65 -28.71 8.75
C GLU A 64 -10.73 -29.46 9.55
N PRO A 65 -10.47 -30.39 10.50
CA PRO A 65 -11.56 -31.09 11.23
C PRO A 65 -12.46 -30.14 12.04
N GLU A 66 -11.94 -28.99 12.49
CA GLU A 66 -12.76 -28.01 13.23
C GLU A 66 -13.54 -27.05 12.31
N LEU A 67 -13.07 -26.80 11.09
CA LEU A 67 -13.77 -25.95 10.13
C LEU A 67 -14.98 -26.64 9.48
N ASN A 68 -14.88 -27.95 9.20
CA ASN A 68 -15.97 -28.72 8.59
C ASN A 68 -17.18 -28.92 9.56
N ALA A 69 -16.95 -28.83 10.85
CA ALA A 69 -18.05 -28.89 11.85
C ALA A 69 -18.82 -27.55 11.92
N ILE A 70 -18.24 -26.48 11.45
CA ILE A 70 -18.82 -25.11 11.45
C ILE A 70 -19.57 -24.82 10.14
N GLU A 71 -19.12 -25.38 9.01
CA GLU A 71 -19.75 -25.13 7.69
C GLU A 71 -21.16 -25.72 7.53
N THR A 72 -21.51 -26.76 8.26
CA THR A 72 -22.85 -27.35 8.21
C THR A 72 -23.96 -26.54 8.90
N LYS A 73 -23.61 -25.46 9.59
CA LYS A 73 -24.54 -24.57 10.32
C LYS A 73 -24.60 -23.12 9.82
N LEU A 74 -23.98 -22.79 8.69
CA LEU A 74 -23.93 -21.41 8.20
C LEU A 74 -25.14 -21.05 7.33
N PRO A 75 -25.91 -20.01 7.68
CA PRO A 75 -26.95 -19.50 6.81
C PRO A 75 -26.35 -18.61 5.73
N LYS A 76 -26.73 -18.97 4.50
CA LYS A 76 -26.63 -18.19 3.25
C LYS A 76 -25.50 -17.15 3.10
N PHE A 77 -24.65 -17.41 2.12
CA PHE A 77 -23.46 -16.74 1.59
C PHE A 77 -23.36 -15.18 1.69
N LYS A 78 -24.46 -14.47 1.85
CA LYS A 78 -24.47 -12.99 1.99
C LYS A 78 -24.03 -12.49 3.37
N GLN A 79 -23.99 -13.35 4.40
CA GLN A 79 -23.67 -12.93 5.77
C GLN A 79 -22.23 -13.24 6.21
N ALA A 80 -21.49 -14.11 5.50
CA ALA A 80 -20.19 -14.59 5.93
C ALA A 80 -19.02 -13.66 5.56
N ILE A 81 -19.12 -12.88 4.48
CA ILE A 81 -18.01 -12.02 4.02
C ILE A 81 -17.93 -10.71 4.82
N LYS A 82 -19.08 -10.13 5.17
CA LYS A 82 -19.13 -8.90 5.97
C LYS A 82 -18.47 -8.99 7.37
N PRO A 83 -18.62 -10.07 8.14
CA PRO A 83 -18.04 -10.14 9.49
C PRO A 83 -16.52 -10.26 9.56
N VAL A 84 -15.86 -10.90 8.58
CA VAL A 84 -14.41 -11.13 8.62
C VAL A 84 -13.64 -9.86 8.29
N VAL A 85 -14.09 -9.11 7.30
CA VAL A 85 -13.49 -7.82 6.90
C VAL A 85 -13.79 -6.76 7.97
N ILE A 86 -15.04 -6.72 8.48
CA ILE A 86 -15.45 -5.82 9.57
C ILE A 86 -14.65 -6.10 10.85
N ARG A 87 -14.33 -7.36 11.20
CA ARG A 87 -13.52 -7.64 12.40
C ARG A 87 -12.08 -7.13 12.30
N ARG A 88 -11.45 -7.13 11.13
CA ARG A 88 -10.12 -6.50 10.96
C ARG A 88 -10.17 -4.97 11.06
N LEU A 89 -11.28 -4.37 10.64
CA LEU A 89 -11.47 -2.92 10.63
C LEU A 89 -12.06 -2.36 11.94
N THR A 90 -12.87 -3.15 12.65
CA THR A 90 -13.49 -2.75 13.93
C THR A 90 -12.55 -2.88 15.13
N TYR A 91 -11.41 -3.56 14.99
CA TYR A 91 -10.44 -3.69 16.09
C TYR A 91 -9.90 -2.33 16.60
N ASN A 92 -10.04 -1.27 15.78
CA ASN A 92 -9.56 0.08 16.09
C ASN A 92 -10.66 1.14 16.23
N ASP A 93 -11.94 0.77 16.30
CA ASP A 93 -13.04 1.74 16.41
C ASP A 93 -12.87 2.72 17.62
N ASN A 94 -12.24 2.26 18.70
CA ASN A 94 -11.97 3.09 19.88
C ASN A 94 -10.78 4.06 19.69
N ASN A 95 -9.93 3.86 18.67
CA ASN A 95 -8.73 4.65 18.41
C ASN A 95 -8.79 5.44 17.08
N ALA A 96 -9.90 5.32 16.34
CA ALA A 96 -10.05 5.96 15.03
C ALA A 96 -10.40 7.45 15.10
N ASP A 97 -10.17 8.11 16.22
CA ASP A 97 -10.37 9.56 16.44
C ASP A 97 -11.69 10.11 15.87
N GLY A 98 -12.75 9.30 15.93
CA GLY A 98 -14.08 9.66 15.42
C GLY A 98 -14.25 9.52 13.90
N PHE A 99 -13.27 8.98 13.17
CA PHE A 99 -13.35 8.80 11.71
C PHE A 99 -14.64 8.09 11.26
N TRP A 100 -14.94 6.94 11.83
CA TRP A 100 -16.09 6.13 11.43
C TRP A 100 -17.44 6.82 11.67
N SER A 101 -17.56 7.58 12.76
CA SER A 101 -18.79 8.36 13.03
C SER A 101 -18.97 9.47 11.99
N ARG A 102 -17.89 10.18 11.62
CA ARG A 102 -17.90 11.22 10.58
C ARG A 102 -18.15 10.63 9.19
N TYR A 103 -17.53 9.48 8.87
CA TYR A 103 -17.79 8.77 7.62
C TYR A 103 -19.26 8.36 7.48
N LYS A 104 -19.86 7.80 8.54
CA LYS A 104 -21.30 7.49 8.57
C LYS A 104 -22.18 8.74 8.37
N ALA A 105 -21.81 9.87 8.96
CA ALA A 105 -22.51 11.13 8.76
C ALA A 105 -22.36 11.64 7.33
N LEU A 106 -21.18 11.57 6.75
CA LEU A 106 -20.90 11.93 5.37
C LEU A 106 -21.79 11.15 4.39
N LYS A 107 -21.86 9.82 4.54
CA LYS A 107 -22.71 8.95 3.72
C LYS A 107 -24.19 9.27 3.80
N LYS A 108 -24.67 9.73 4.95
CA LYS A 108 -26.08 10.16 5.10
C LYS A 108 -26.35 11.49 4.41
N SER A 109 -25.33 12.33 4.25
CA SER A 109 -25.47 13.68 3.67
C SER A 109 -25.16 13.74 2.19
N LYS A 110 -24.40 12.78 1.66
CA LYS A 110 -23.93 12.74 0.27
C LYS A 110 -24.07 11.35 -0.34
N ARG A 111 -24.66 11.28 -1.52
CA ARG A 111 -24.69 10.07 -2.33
C ARG A 111 -23.35 9.79 -2.99
N TRP A 112 -22.70 10.82 -3.54
CA TRP A 112 -21.43 10.70 -4.25
C TRP A 112 -20.31 11.22 -3.38
N VAL A 113 -19.43 10.30 -2.94
CA VAL A 113 -18.27 10.62 -2.08
C VAL A 113 -17.02 10.61 -2.93
N LYS A 114 -16.32 11.76 -2.99
CA LYS A 114 -15.06 11.93 -3.72
C LYS A 114 -13.88 11.66 -2.81
N ILE A 115 -13.08 10.67 -3.19
CA ILE A 115 -11.95 10.16 -2.40
C ILE A 115 -10.67 10.30 -3.21
N PHE A 116 -9.64 10.95 -2.67
CA PHE A 116 -8.35 11.14 -3.32
C PHE A 116 -7.25 10.31 -2.66
N PHE A 117 -6.26 9.90 -3.45
CA PHE A 117 -5.19 9.00 -3.06
C PHE A 117 -3.81 9.58 -3.43
N PRO A 118 -3.28 10.55 -2.65
CA PRO A 118 -1.94 11.10 -2.85
C PRO A 118 -0.87 10.19 -2.22
N PHE A 119 -0.68 8.99 -2.79
CA PHE A 119 0.20 7.94 -2.26
C PHE A 119 1.67 8.10 -2.65
N ASP A 120 2.58 7.40 -1.96
CA ASP A 120 3.98 7.22 -2.31
C ASP A 120 4.75 8.55 -2.46
N LYS A 121 4.68 9.40 -1.42
CA LYS A 121 5.38 10.70 -1.40
C LYS A 121 6.85 10.57 -1.05
N HIS A 122 7.20 9.66 -0.15
CA HIS A 122 8.57 9.42 0.29
C HIS A 122 9.29 10.68 0.81
N ILE A 123 8.63 11.48 1.65
CA ILE A 123 9.25 12.66 2.27
C ILE A 123 10.52 12.24 3.04
N PRO A 124 11.69 12.85 2.80
CA PRO A 124 11.93 14.17 2.18
C PRO A 124 12.21 14.16 0.66
N PHE A 125 12.07 13.01 -0.02
CA PHE A 125 12.37 12.87 -1.45
C PHE A 125 11.13 13.10 -2.35
N HIS A 126 10.11 13.74 -1.80
CA HIS A 126 8.92 14.11 -2.57
C HIS A 126 9.22 15.22 -3.56
N ASP A 127 8.44 15.26 -4.62
CA ASP A 127 8.45 16.32 -5.61
C ASP A 127 7.45 17.40 -5.19
N PRO A 128 7.91 18.60 -4.78
CA PRO A 128 7.03 19.68 -4.29
C PRO A 128 6.05 20.18 -5.35
N ASP A 129 6.42 20.14 -6.64
CA ASP A 129 5.54 20.56 -7.73
C ASP A 129 4.40 19.56 -7.93
N ALA A 130 4.70 18.25 -7.82
CA ALA A 130 3.68 17.21 -7.89
C ALA A 130 2.67 17.33 -6.73
N VAL A 131 3.15 17.65 -5.53
CA VAL A 131 2.31 17.90 -4.36
C VAL A 131 1.47 19.17 -4.52
N ALA A 132 2.03 20.21 -5.10
CA ALA A 132 1.30 21.44 -5.42
C ALA A 132 0.18 21.19 -6.44
N LEU A 133 0.43 20.35 -7.44
CA LEU A 133 -0.56 19.97 -8.44
C LEU A 133 -1.67 19.09 -7.84
N ASP A 134 -1.36 18.18 -6.89
CA ASP A 134 -2.37 17.46 -6.12
C ASP A 134 -3.39 18.44 -5.49
N ALA A 135 -2.88 19.47 -4.82
CA ALA A 135 -3.72 20.48 -4.16
C ALA A 135 -4.58 21.27 -5.15
N GLU A 136 -4.03 21.65 -6.30
CA GLU A 136 -4.78 22.36 -7.35
C GLU A 136 -5.93 21.50 -7.91
N ILE A 137 -5.68 20.22 -8.19
CA ILE A 137 -6.70 19.28 -8.67
C ILE A 137 -7.78 19.10 -7.59
N ILE A 138 -7.37 18.86 -6.34
CA ILE A 138 -8.29 18.66 -5.21
C ILE A 138 -9.13 19.90 -4.97
N LYS A 139 -8.55 21.09 -5.02
CA LYS A 139 -9.26 22.36 -4.87
C LYS A 139 -10.31 22.58 -5.97
N SER A 140 -9.95 22.26 -7.20
CA SER A 140 -10.85 22.42 -8.35
C SER A 140 -12.02 21.44 -8.33
N ILE A 141 -11.79 20.20 -7.93
CA ILE A 141 -12.83 19.15 -7.95
C ILE A 141 -13.62 19.10 -6.64
N GLY A 142 -12.95 19.41 -5.52
CA GLY A 142 -13.44 19.21 -4.14
C GLY A 142 -13.24 17.79 -3.65
N ALA A 143 -12.80 17.63 -2.41
CA ALA A 143 -12.60 16.32 -1.78
C ALA A 143 -13.52 16.15 -0.56
N ASP A 144 -14.08 14.96 -0.41
CA ASP A 144 -14.77 14.56 0.81
C ASP A 144 -13.84 13.77 1.74
N ILE A 145 -12.97 12.97 1.13
CA ILE A 145 -11.97 12.15 1.82
C ILE A 145 -10.65 12.25 1.08
N ILE A 146 -9.57 12.38 1.81
CA ILE A 146 -8.21 12.22 1.29
C ILE A 146 -7.55 11.10 2.09
N ILE A 147 -7.25 9.98 1.46
CA ILE A 147 -6.52 8.89 2.11
C ILE A 147 -5.07 9.32 2.23
N HIS A 148 -4.70 9.74 3.43
CA HIS A 148 -3.36 10.20 3.74
C HIS A 148 -2.53 9.01 4.21
N GLY A 149 -1.27 8.90 3.77
CA GLY A 149 -0.46 7.73 4.10
C GLY A 149 0.04 6.99 2.87
N SER A 150 0.34 5.70 3.03
CA SER A 150 0.84 4.86 1.95
C SER A 150 2.21 5.31 1.45
N ASP A 151 3.26 5.06 2.26
CA ASP A 151 4.65 5.51 2.03
C ASP A 151 4.79 7.03 1.90
N ILE A 152 4.28 7.73 2.93
CA ILE A 152 4.52 9.17 3.07
C ILE A 152 5.95 9.46 3.50
N PHE A 153 6.48 8.68 4.45
CA PHE A 153 7.77 8.94 5.07
C PHE A 153 8.85 8.00 4.54
N ASP A 154 9.98 8.55 4.18
CA ASP A 154 11.19 7.76 3.92
C ASP A 154 12.32 8.25 4.82
N PHE A 155 12.64 7.44 5.84
CA PHE A 155 13.73 7.73 6.77
C PHE A 155 14.99 7.00 6.31
N PRO A 156 15.88 7.64 5.54
CA PRO A 156 17.09 6.97 5.06
C PRO A 156 18.01 6.51 6.19
N THR A 157 18.00 7.23 7.32
CA THR A 157 18.81 6.92 8.52
C THR A 157 18.42 5.61 9.21
N ILE A 158 17.22 5.09 8.95
CA ILE A 158 16.73 3.81 9.51
C ILE A 158 16.48 2.76 8.43
N SER A 159 16.86 3.05 7.19
CA SER A 159 16.75 2.10 6.08
C SER A 159 17.63 0.87 6.35
N ARG A 160 17.14 -0.33 5.96
CA ARG A 160 17.93 -1.57 5.98
C ARG A 160 18.86 -1.68 4.77
N HIS A 161 18.73 -0.81 3.79
CA HIS A 161 19.61 -0.72 2.65
C HIS A 161 20.85 0.09 3.05
N GLU A 162 22.01 -0.32 2.55
CA GLU A 162 23.24 0.45 2.78
C GLU A 162 23.00 1.90 2.34
N PRO A 163 23.30 2.85 3.22
CA PRO A 163 23.21 4.26 2.84
C PRO A 163 24.19 4.49 1.69
N ASP A 164 23.77 5.26 0.72
CA ASP A 164 24.60 5.72 -0.35
C ASP A 164 25.82 6.47 0.20
N TYR A 165 27.00 6.31 -0.41
CA TYR A 165 28.24 6.96 0.02
C TYR A 165 28.10 8.50 0.07
N GLU A 166 27.27 9.08 -0.78
CA GLU A 166 26.97 10.53 -0.74
C GLU A 166 26.06 10.91 0.42
N LEU A 167 25.24 10.00 0.91
CA LEU A 167 24.45 10.13 2.15
C LEU A 167 25.27 9.82 3.42
N GLN A 168 26.55 9.44 3.32
CA GLN A 168 27.44 9.33 4.50
C GLN A 168 27.80 10.72 5.08
N GLN A 169 27.54 11.80 4.37
CA GLN A 169 27.35 13.14 4.96
C GLN A 169 25.91 13.35 5.42
N SER A 170 25.20 12.24 5.67
CA SER A 170 23.81 12.26 6.11
C SER A 170 23.62 13.21 7.28
N PRO A 171 22.61 14.07 7.19
CA PRO A 171 22.16 14.82 8.33
C PRO A 171 21.88 13.85 9.49
N SER A 172 22.05 14.31 10.70
CA SER A 172 21.70 13.52 11.90
C SER A 172 20.24 13.03 11.78
N PHE A 173 19.88 12.03 12.59
CA PHE A 173 18.48 11.62 12.64
C PHE A 173 17.56 12.81 12.95
N ASP A 174 18.00 13.70 13.81
CA ASP A 174 17.23 14.90 14.23
C ASP A 174 17.03 15.85 13.05
N ASP A 175 18.07 16.15 12.26
CA ASP A 175 17.95 16.99 11.05
C ASP A 175 17.01 16.35 10.02
N CYS A 176 17.09 15.04 9.83
CA CYS A 176 16.20 14.29 8.95
C CYS A 176 14.75 14.39 9.44
N TYR A 177 14.54 14.20 10.73
CA TYR A 177 13.21 14.27 11.35
C TYR A 177 12.59 15.68 11.22
N GLU A 178 13.36 16.74 11.50
CA GLU A 178 12.90 18.12 11.36
C GLU A 178 12.49 18.47 9.92
N ARG A 179 13.28 18.04 8.94
CA ARG A 179 12.95 18.23 7.53
C ARG A 179 11.68 17.50 7.14
N ILE A 180 11.53 16.23 7.55
CA ILE A 180 10.33 15.44 7.33
C ILE A 180 9.12 16.10 8.00
N GLN A 181 9.27 16.53 9.25
CA GLN A 181 8.20 17.18 10.01
C GLN A 181 7.72 18.45 9.31
N SER A 182 8.64 19.30 8.86
CA SER A 182 8.30 20.55 8.19
C SER A 182 7.56 20.31 6.88
N ALA A 183 8.11 19.44 6.02
CA ALA A 183 7.51 19.12 4.73
C ALA A 183 6.16 18.42 4.87
N TYR A 184 6.03 17.49 5.82
CA TYR A 184 4.77 16.81 6.09
C TYR A 184 3.68 17.77 6.56
N LYS A 185 4.01 18.69 7.47
CA LYS A 185 3.05 19.70 7.95
C LYS A 185 2.57 20.59 6.82
N GLU A 186 3.51 21.14 6.05
CA GLU A 186 3.19 22.01 4.91
C GLU A 186 2.27 21.32 3.90
N ASP A 187 2.63 20.10 3.49
CA ASP A 187 1.84 19.31 2.55
C ASP A 187 0.44 18.98 3.10
N THR A 188 0.37 18.55 4.36
CA THR A 188 -0.91 18.21 4.99
C THR A 188 -1.82 19.42 5.11
N ASP A 189 -1.30 20.58 5.51
CA ASP A 189 -2.07 21.82 5.58
C ASP A 189 -2.60 22.23 4.21
N ARG A 190 -1.76 22.16 3.17
CA ARG A 190 -2.13 22.44 1.79
C ARG A 190 -3.28 21.54 1.30
N LEU A 191 -3.22 20.23 1.61
CA LEU A 191 -4.30 19.29 1.25
C LEU A 191 -5.59 19.55 2.02
N ILE A 192 -5.50 19.91 3.32
CA ILE A 192 -6.65 20.27 4.16
C ILE A 192 -7.37 21.50 3.58
N GLU A 193 -6.62 22.52 3.25
CA GLU A 193 -7.17 23.76 2.67
C GLU A 193 -7.78 23.49 1.29
N ALA A 194 -7.04 22.79 0.43
CA ALA A 194 -7.52 22.45 -0.92
C ALA A 194 -8.81 21.63 -0.91
N GLY A 195 -8.94 20.67 0.00
CA GLY A 195 -10.11 19.83 0.15
C GLY A 195 -11.24 20.45 0.98
N ASN A 196 -11.07 21.68 1.49
CA ASN A 196 -12.02 22.32 2.40
C ASN A 196 -12.33 21.47 3.64
N TYR A 197 -11.30 21.07 4.36
CA TYR A 197 -11.35 20.24 5.57
C TYR A 197 -11.97 18.84 5.34
N PRO A 198 -11.42 18.04 4.42
CA PRO A 198 -11.92 16.69 4.16
C PRO A 198 -11.65 15.75 5.34
N LEU A 199 -12.28 14.57 5.32
CA LEU A 199 -11.85 13.48 6.19
C LEU A 199 -10.49 12.95 5.72
N MET A 200 -9.51 12.86 6.63
CA MET A 200 -8.16 12.39 6.29
C MET A 200 -7.74 11.18 7.13
N PRO A 201 -8.16 9.95 6.79
CA PRO A 201 -7.63 8.75 7.42
C PRO A 201 -6.21 8.46 6.96
N PHE A 202 -5.35 8.02 7.90
CA PHE A 202 -3.98 7.61 7.61
C PHE A 202 -3.88 6.10 7.51
N ILE A 203 -3.30 5.60 6.40
CA ILE A 203 -2.92 4.20 6.23
C ILE A 203 -1.41 4.10 6.06
N PHE A 204 -0.80 3.04 6.59
CA PHE A 204 0.64 2.85 6.53
C PHE A 204 1.08 2.20 5.23
N GLY A 205 2.18 2.69 4.65
CA GLY A 205 2.97 1.94 3.70
C GLY A 205 4.08 1.14 4.38
N ASN A 206 4.86 0.42 3.60
CA ASN A 206 5.96 -0.38 4.16
C ASN A 206 7.14 0.49 4.65
N HIS A 207 7.34 1.69 4.09
CA HIS A 207 8.33 2.65 4.57
C HIS A 207 7.90 3.28 5.90
N ASP A 208 6.64 3.66 6.03
CA ASP A 208 6.07 4.21 7.27
C ASP A 208 6.18 3.20 8.42
N LEU A 209 5.99 1.91 8.16
CA LEU A 209 6.06 0.85 9.17
C LEU A 209 7.47 0.57 9.70
N ARG A 210 8.52 0.98 9.00
CA ARG A 210 9.92 0.80 9.46
C ARG A 210 10.12 1.38 10.85
N PHE A 211 9.50 2.52 11.13
CA PHE A 211 9.54 3.16 12.44
C PHE A 211 8.92 2.28 13.54
N ASN A 212 7.78 1.67 13.25
CA ASN A 212 7.10 0.77 14.18
C ASN A 212 7.86 -0.54 14.38
N GLU A 213 8.44 -1.11 13.32
CA GLU A 213 9.26 -2.32 13.41
C GLU A 213 10.52 -2.09 14.28
N MET A 214 11.13 -0.94 14.18
CA MET A 214 12.26 -0.57 15.04
C MET A 214 11.82 -0.44 16.50
N ALA A 215 10.67 0.18 16.77
CA ALA A 215 10.13 0.31 18.11
C ALA A 215 9.79 -1.05 18.72
N LEU A 216 9.17 -1.96 17.96
CA LEU A 216 8.84 -3.32 18.40
C LEU A 216 10.09 -4.17 18.64
N SER A 217 11.17 -3.93 17.90
CA SER A 217 12.46 -4.62 18.11
C SER A 217 13.22 -4.11 19.35
N GLY A 218 12.68 -3.15 20.10
CA GLY A 218 13.32 -2.52 21.25
C GLY A 218 14.47 -1.56 20.88
N ARG A 219 14.67 -1.29 19.60
CA ARG A 219 15.75 -0.41 19.11
C ARG A 219 15.38 1.06 19.14
N THR A 220 14.09 1.37 19.21
CA THR A 220 13.60 2.75 19.23
C THR A 220 12.91 3.04 20.56
N PRO A 221 13.26 4.15 21.26
CA PRO A 221 12.56 4.57 22.45
C PRO A 221 11.07 4.78 22.20
N LYS A 222 10.22 4.40 23.15
CA LYS A 222 8.75 4.61 23.07
C LYS A 222 8.39 6.08 22.87
N THR A 223 9.23 6.99 23.31
CA THR A 223 9.06 8.43 23.11
C THR A 223 9.08 8.81 21.63
N LEU A 224 10.00 8.23 20.84
CA LEU A 224 10.05 8.50 19.40
C LEU A 224 8.82 7.96 18.67
N LEU A 225 8.32 6.78 19.05
CA LEU A 225 7.07 6.26 18.50
C LEU A 225 5.89 7.20 18.78
N ARG A 226 5.84 7.78 19.98
CA ARG A 226 4.81 8.76 20.33
C ARG A 226 4.94 10.02 19.49
N LEU A 227 6.15 10.58 19.37
CA LEU A 227 6.40 11.75 18.52
C LEU A 227 5.99 11.52 17.07
N PHE A 228 6.29 10.33 16.53
CA PHE A 228 5.89 9.95 15.19
C PHE A 228 4.37 9.84 15.03
N THR A 229 3.69 9.25 16.02
CA THR A 229 2.23 9.19 16.04
C THR A 229 1.59 10.56 16.14
N ASP A 230 2.15 11.45 16.96
CA ASP A 230 1.68 12.83 17.12
C ASP A 230 1.93 13.64 15.83
N LEU A 231 3.05 13.38 15.13
CA LEU A 231 3.31 13.94 13.80
C LEU A 231 2.22 13.53 12.81
N ILE A 232 1.93 12.22 12.69
CA ILE A 232 0.88 11.69 11.79
C ILE A 232 -0.46 12.35 12.06
N LYS A 233 -0.85 12.49 13.32
CA LYS A 233 -2.14 13.06 13.70
C LYS A 233 -2.29 14.53 13.32
N HIS A 234 -1.20 15.23 13.10
CA HIS A 234 -1.21 16.63 12.68
C HIS A 234 -2.25 17.48 13.47
N GLU A 235 -2.05 17.54 14.78
CA GLU A 235 -2.94 18.27 15.70
C GLU A 235 -4.40 17.76 15.71
N GLY A 236 -4.61 16.48 15.38
CA GLY A 236 -5.94 15.86 15.34
C GLY A 236 -6.71 16.07 14.04
N ARG A 237 -6.07 16.68 13.03
CA ARG A 237 -6.68 16.88 11.69
C ARG A 237 -6.60 15.64 10.81
N VAL A 238 -5.63 14.76 11.06
CA VAL A 238 -5.47 13.47 10.40
C VAL A 238 -5.92 12.35 11.34
N HIS A 239 -6.79 11.48 10.85
CA HIS A 239 -7.34 10.36 11.63
C HIS A 239 -6.39 9.17 11.61
N TYR A 240 -5.69 8.96 12.73
CA TYR A 240 -4.83 7.81 12.92
C TYR A 240 -5.65 6.55 13.21
N LEU A 241 -5.68 5.61 12.26
CA LEU A 241 -6.45 4.37 12.35
C LEU A 241 -5.67 3.19 12.97
N GLY A 242 -4.59 3.48 13.71
CA GLY A 242 -3.62 2.47 14.13
C GLY A 242 -2.64 2.12 13.01
N ASN A 243 -1.86 1.06 13.20
CA ASN A 243 -0.83 0.63 12.23
C ASN A 243 -1.44 -0.18 11.07
N THR A 244 -2.56 0.28 10.49
CA THR A 244 -3.20 -0.43 9.40
C THR A 244 -2.62 -0.02 8.06
N GLN A 245 -2.40 -1.01 7.19
CA GLN A 245 -2.04 -0.82 5.78
C GLN A 245 -3.25 -0.94 4.86
N GLU A 246 -4.42 -1.22 5.41
CA GLU A 246 -5.64 -1.52 4.67
C GLU A 246 -6.83 -0.79 5.27
N LEU A 247 -7.72 -0.29 4.41
CA LEU A 247 -8.97 0.39 4.77
C LEU A 247 -10.07 -0.06 3.82
N LEU A 248 -11.23 -0.46 4.36
CA LEU A 248 -12.41 -0.76 3.57
C LEU A 248 -13.48 0.31 3.80
N LEU A 249 -13.84 1.03 2.75
CA LEU A 249 -14.95 1.97 2.70
C LEU A 249 -16.06 1.37 1.84
N ASP A 250 -17.06 0.77 2.48
CA ASP A 250 -18.13 -0.01 1.81
C ASP A 250 -17.58 -1.07 0.85
N SER A 251 -17.70 -0.86 -0.46
CA SER A 251 -17.17 -1.75 -1.51
C SER A 251 -15.75 -1.40 -1.96
N LEU A 252 -15.15 -0.33 -1.46
CA LEU A 252 -13.83 0.15 -1.87
C LEU A 252 -12.75 -0.29 -0.89
N PHE A 253 -11.91 -1.22 -1.30
CA PHE A 253 -10.78 -1.72 -0.53
C PHE A 253 -9.49 -0.99 -0.94
N ILE A 254 -8.95 -0.24 0.00
CA ILE A 254 -7.79 0.62 -0.15
C ILE A 254 -6.64 -0.01 0.62
N ARG A 255 -5.46 -0.12 0.00
CA ARG A 255 -4.26 -0.69 0.63
C ARG A 255 -3.00 -0.09 0.02
N HIS A 256 -1.90 -0.19 0.77
CA HIS A 256 -0.61 0.22 0.22
C HIS A 256 -0.12 -0.76 -0.84
N ASP A 257 0.05 -2.05 -0.48
CA ASP A 257 0.62 -3.07 -1.36
C ASP A 257 -0.47 -3.91 -2.05
N GLY A 258 -0.62 -3.71 -3.35
CA GLY A 258 -1.47 -4.54 -4.22
C GLY A 258 -0.77 -5.80 -4.73
N GLY A 259 0.52 -5.95 -4.48
CA GLY A 259 1.41 -6.99 -4.99
C GLY A 259 2.50 -6.44 -5.91
N ALA A 260 3.51 -7.25 -6.19
CA ALA A 260 4.60 -6.92 -7.11
C ALA A 260 4.33 -7.50 -8.50
N GLY A 261 4.71 -6.79 -9.55
CA GLY A 261 4.61 -7.27 -10.93
C GLY A 261 4.10 -6.22 -11.91
N GLN A 262 3.82 -6.66 -13.15
CA GLN A 262 3.39 -5.77 -14.24
C GLN A 262 1.87 -5.56 -14.30
N ASN A 263 1.07 -6.43 -13.68
CA ASN A 263 -0.40 -6.41 -13.78
C ASN A 263 -1.03 -6.44 -12.39
N VAL A 264 -0.68 -5.46 -11.55
CA VAL A 264 -1.12 -5.42 -10.15
C VAL A 264 -2.63 -5.25 -10.06
N ALA A 265 -3.22 -4.32 -10.82
CA ALA A 265 -4.66 -4.08 -10.82
C ALA A 265 -5.44 -5.35 -11.20
N LYS A 266 -5.00 -6.07 -12.24
CA LYS A 266 -5.59 -7.35 -12.63
C LYS A 266 -5.46 -8.41 -11.53
N SER A 267 -4.29 -8.50 -10.89
CA SER A 267 -4.05 -9.46 -9.81
C SER A 267 -4.98 -9.21 -8.62
N MET A 268 -5.20 -7.96 -8.24
CA MET A 268 -6.10 -7.59 -7.15
C MET A 268 -7.54 -8.04 -7.41
N THR A 269 -8.11 -7.69 -8.56
CA THR A 269 -9.49 -8.04 -8.92
C THR A 269 -9.69 -9.53 -9.16
N THR A 270 -8.64 -10.25 -9.58
CA THR A 270 -8.71 -11.70 -9.77
C THR A 270 -8.67 -12.45 -8.44
N LYS A 271 -7.92 -11.93 -7.45
CA LYS A 271 -7.84 -12.53 -6.10
C LYS A 271 -9.09 -12.28 -5.29
N ASP A 272 -9.67 -11.10 -5.41
CA ASP A 272 -10.92 -10.73 -4.76
C ASP A 272 -11.75 -9.84 -5.70
N HIS A 273 -12.76 -10.44 -6.31
CA HIS A 273 -13.68 -9.78 -7.22
C HIS A 273 -14.95 -9.27 -6.55
N THR A 274 -14.99 -9.29 -5.21
CA THR A 274 -16.19 -8.88 -4.43
C THR A 274 -16.16 -7.42 -4.00
N VAL A 275 -15.03 -6.74 -4.21
CA VAL A 275 -14.82 -5.33 -3.88
C VAL A 275 -14.05 -4.63 -5.01
N HIS A 276 -14.05 -3.31 -4.98
CA HIS A 276 -13.17 -2.48 -5.80
C HIS A 276 -11.84 -2.26 -5.08
N HIS A 277 -10.75 -2.03 -5.80
CA HIS A 277 -9.42 -1.95 -5.20
C HIS A 277 -8.68 -0.67 -5.57
N VAL A 278 -7.97 -0.09 -4.60
CA VAL A 278 -6.96 0.95 -4.83
C VAL A 278 -5.67 0.54 -4.12
N ALA A 279 -4.54 0.72 -4.82
CA ALA A 279 -3.22 0.49 -4.25
C ALA A 279 -2.19 1.52 -4.75
N GLY A 280 -1.08 1.67 -4.00
CA GLY A 280 0.14 2.38 -4.38
C GLY A 280 1.32 1.44 -4.59
N HIS A 281 2.46 1.74 -3.94
CA HIS A 281 3.65 0.90 -3.79
C HIS A 281 4.50 0.67 -5.04
N THR A 282 3.90 0.39 -6.18
CA THR A 282 4.67 0.08 -7.40
C THR A 282 5.14 1.33 -8.15
N HIS A 283 4.62 2.50 -7.79
CA HIS A 283 4.87 3.78 -8.45
C HIS A 283 4.50 3.77 -9.96
N ARG A 284 3.73 2.80 -10.38
CA ARG A 284 3.31 2.59 -11.78
C ARG A 284 1.81 2.56 -11.86
N PRO A 285 1.19 3.61 -12.38
CA PRO A 285 -0.25 3.63 -12.58
C PRO A 285 -0.73 2.45 -13.42
N ASP A 286 -1.78 1.79 -12.96
CA ASP A 286 -2.39 0.65 -13.64
C ASP A 286 -3.91 0.67 -13.37
N GLY A 287 -4.67 0.10 -14.26
CA GLY A 287 -6.12 0.01 -14.13
C GLY A 287 -6.66 -1.26 -14.75
N TYR A 288 -7.60 -1.91 -14.07
CA TYR A 288 -8.22 -3.12 -14.58
C TYR A 288 -9.68 -3.26 -14.14
N THR A 289 -10.52 -3.77 -15.03
CA THR A 289 -11.91 -4.10 -14.75
C THR A 289 -12.12 -5.60 -14.92
N HIS A 290 -12.56 -6.25 -13.87
CA HIS A 290 -12.94 -7.66 -13.89
C HIS A 290 -14.46 -7.79 -13.83
N LYS A 291 -15.04 -8.36 -14.88
CA LYS A 291 -16.48 -8.61 -14.95
C LYS A 291 -16.78 -10.03 -14.48
N ALA A 292 -17.43 -10.16 -13.33
CA ALA A 292 -18.00 -11.40 -12.83
C ALA A 292 -19.53 -11.43 -13.05
N ILE A 293 -20.16 -12.57 -12.80
CA ILE A 293 -21.60 -12.77 -13.07
C ILE A 293 -22.49 -11.79 -12.28
N ARG A 294 -22.10 -11.46 -11.05
CA ARG A 294 -22.93 -10.67 -10.12
C ARG A 294 -22.32 -9.34 -9.70
N PHE A 295 -21.06 -9.11 -9.99
CA PHE A 295 -20.34 -7.91 -9.57
C PHE A 295 -19.24 -7.59 -10.59
N THR A 296 -19.08 -6.31 -10.89
CA THR A 296 -17.94 -5.84 -11.68
C THR A 296 -16.97 -5.18 -10.73
N SER A 297 -15.80 -5.80 -10.56
CA SER A 297 -14.71 -5.27 -9.75
C SER A 297 -13.81 -4.38 -10.60
N HIS A 298 -13.50 -3.21 -10.10
CA HIS A 298 -12.53 -2.30 -10.69
C HIS A 298 -11.31 -2.21 -9.77
N ALA A 299 -10.12 -2.10 -10.34
CA ALA A 299 -8.92 -1.78 -9.59
C ALA A 299 -8.15 -0.63 -10.22
N MET A 300 -7.56 0.19 -9.37
CA MET A 300 -6.65 1.26 -9.72
C MET A 300 -5.37 1.13 -8.91
N VAL A 301 -4.23 1.26 -9.58
CA VAL A 301 -2.93 1.50 -8.94
C VAL A 301 -2.54 2.93 -9.23
N VAL A 302 -2.14 3.65 -8.19
CA VAL A 302 -1.76 5.06 -8.26
C VAL A 302 -0.25 5.17 -8.43
N GLY A 303 0.21 6.19 -9.14
CA GLY A 303 1.63 6.53 -9.23
C GLY A 303 2.16 7.21 -7.97
N CYS A 304 3.45 7.55 -7.97
CA CYS A 304 4.11 8.21 -6.83
C CYS A 304 4.01 9.74 -6.90
N ARG A 305 4.50 10.41 -5.84
CA ARG A 305 4.79 11.86 -5.76
C ARG A 305 6.24 12.12 -5.37
N CYS A 306 7.04 11.08 -5.35
CA CYS A 306 8.47 11.23 -5.12
C CYS A 306 9.19 11.66 -6.40
N ASP A 307 10.45 12.07 -6.24
CA ASP A 307 11.36 12.25 -7.35
C ASP A 307 11.44 10.97 -8.19
N LEU A 308 11.34 11.11 -9.51
CA LEU A 308 11.36 9.98 -10.45
C LEU A 308 12.78 9.43 -10.67
N VAL A 309 13.80 10.16 -10.26
CA VAL A 309 15.21 9.78 -10.36
C VAL A 309 15.86 9.85 -8.98
N PRO A 310 15.42 9.04 -8.01
CA PRO A 310 16.00 9.09 -6.68
C PRO A 310 17.46 8.66 -6.71
N HIS A 311 18.31 9.36 -5.97
CA HIS A 311 19.78 9.14 -5.93
C HIS A 311 20.16 7.68 -5.68
N TYR A 312 19.39 6.94 -4.87
CA TYR A 312 19.65 5.52 -4.58
C TYR A 312 19.37 4.57 -5.77
N GLU A 313 18.58 4.98 -6.76
CA GLU A 313 18.37 4.21 -8.00
C GLU A 313 19.47 4.48 -9.03
N THR A 314 20.02 5.71 -9.10
CA THR A 314 21.11 6.06 -10.02
C THR A 314 22.37 5.27 -9.70
N ASN A 315 22.68 5.05 -8.42
CA ASN A 315 23.85 4.30 -7.98
C ASN A 315 23.77 2.79 -8.24
N ARG A 316 22.56 2.27 -8.52
CA ARG A 316 22.39 0.87 -8.93
C ARG A 316 22.49 0.67 -10.45
N GLY A 317 22.85 1.70 -11.21
CA GLY A 317 22.94 1.64 -12.69
C GLY A 317 21.60 1.52 -13.39
N LYS A 318 20.50 1.81 -12.70
CA LYS A 318 19.16 1.81 -13.25
C LYS A 318 18.80 3.25 -13.64
N TYR A 319 19.17 3.65 -14.84
CA TYR A 319 18.90 5.00 -15.35
C TYR A 319 17.46 5.25 -15.83
N THR A 320 16.60 4.24 -15.82
CA THR A 320 15.21 4.38 -16.24
C THR A 320 14.30 3.77 -15.19
N SER A 321 13.78 4.61 -14.34
CA SER A 321 12.68 4.20 -13.48
C SER A 321 11.40 4.13 -14.33
N ASN A 322 10.64 3.05 -14.22
CA ASN A 322 9.30 2.96 -14.79
C ASN A 322 8.27 3.67 -13.91
N TRP A 323 8.73 4.51 -13.00
CA TRP A 323 7.90 5.27 -12.10
C TRP A 323 7.20 6.40 -12.82
N THR A 324 5.99 6.69 -12.41
CA THR A 324 5.18 7.76 -13.00
C THR A 324 4.43 8.48 -11.89
N GLN A 325 4.42 9.80 -11.96
CA GLN A 325 3.64 10.60 -11.03
C GLN A 325 2.18 10.65 -11.48
N SER A 326 1.26 10.41 -10.54
CA SER A 326 -0.18 10.53 -10.81
C SER A 326 -1.01 10.63 -9.53
N LEU A 327 -2.09 11.38 -9.53
CA LEU A 327 -3.09 11.43 -8.45
C LEU A 327 -4.25 10.51 -8.76
N GLY A 328 -4.56 9.60 -7.84
CA GLY A 328 -5.75 8.77 -7.93
C GLY A 328 -6.98 9.46 -7.33
N MET A 329 -8.15 9.26 -7.94
CA MET A 329 -9.44 9.65 -7.40
C MET A 329 -10.45 8.52 -7.59
N ALA A 330 -11.31 8.32 -6.59
CA ALA A 330 -12.51 7.50 -6.69
C ALA A 330 -13.75 8.34 -6.40
N ILE A 331 -14.82 8.08 -7.13
CA ILE A 331 -16.17 8.53 -6.78
C ILE A 331 -16.96 7.29 -6.35
N LEU A 332 -17.34 7.23 -5.08
CA LEU A 332 -18.11 6.13 -4.50
C LEU A 332 -19.58 6.53 -4.43
N ASP A 333 -20.46 5.74 -5.06
CA ASP A 333 -21.92 5.84 -4.88
C ASP A 333 -22.31 5.07 -3.61
N THR A 334 -22.70 5.79 -2.58
CA THR A 334 -23.05 5.20 -1.28
C THR A 334 -24.37 4.43 -1.27
N ASP A 335 -25.20 4.56 -2.31
CA ASP A 335 -26.48 3.84 -2.44
C ASP A 335 -26.29 2.48 -3.14
N THR A 336 -25.40 2.43 -4.14
CA THR A 336 -25.23 1.25 -5.01
C THR A 336 -23.91 0.54 -4.82
N ASP A 337 -22.98 1.11 -4.04
CA ASP A 337 -21.61 0.63 -3.90
C ASP A 337 -20.80 0.66 -5.22
N ALA A 338 -21.29 1.37 -6.23
CA ALA A 338 -20.55 1.55 -7.48
C ALA A 338 -19.38 2.53 -7.30
N VAL A 339 -18.27 2.27 -7.99
CA VAL A 339 -17.08 3.12 -7.92
C VAL A 339 -16.63 3.49 -9.34
N GLN A 340 -16.36 4.78 -9.54
CA GLN A 340 -15.68 5.28 -10.73
C GLN A 340 -14.27 5.73 -10.33
N PHE A 341 -13.27 5.33 -11.10
CA PHE A 341 -11.88 5.73 -10.90
C PHE A 341 -11.39 6.71 -11.96
N THR A 342 -10.56 7.64 -11.52
CA THR A 342 -9.77 8.55 -12.39
C THR A 342 -8.33 8.54 -11.89
N ASN A 343 -7.38 8.43 -12.79
CA ASN A 343 -5.95 8.55 -12.51
C ASN A 343 -5.41 9.74 -13.28
N PHE A 344 -5.12 10.85 -12.59
CA PHE A 344 -4.58 12.07 -13.17
C PHE A 344 -3.08 11.86 -13.38
N MET A 345 -2.68 11.54 -14.61
CA MET A 345 -1.28 11.39 -14.99
C MET A 345 -0.60 12.75 -15.06
N TYR A 346 0.61 12.87 -14.51
CA TYR A 346 1.35 14.12 -14.48
C TYR A 346 2.34 14.21 -15.64
N TYR A 347 2.37 15.38 -16.24
CA TYR A 347 3.25 15.74 -17.33
C TYR A 347 3.99 17.03 -16.99
N ARG A 348 5.14 17.23 -17.60
CA ARG A 348 5.93 18.46 -17.46
C ARG A 348 6.22 19.06 -18.81
N ASP A 349 6.14 20.36 -18.90
CA ASP A 349 6.74 21.17 -19.95
C ASP A 349 7.87 22.05 -19.34
N GLU A 350 8.39 23.01 -20.08
CA GLU A 350 9.51 23.87 -19.64
C GLU A 350 9.14 24.75 -18.42
N THR A 351 7.88 25.01 -18.18
CA THR A 351 7.40 25.99 -17.21
C THR A 351 6.41 25.46 -16.18
N HIS A 352 5.75 24.35 -16.48
CA HIS A 352 4.67 23.82 -15.64
C HIS A 352 4.74 22.30 -15.49
N ILE A 353 4.26 21.82 -14.33
CA ILE A 353 3.73 20.47 -14.19
C ILE A 353 2.21 20.54 -14.35
N TYR A 354 1.62 19.56 -15.05
CA TYR A 354 0.19 19.58 -15.34
C TYR A 354 -0.40 18.18 -15.47
N ALA A 355 -1.73 18.10 -15.30
CA ALA A 355 -2.54 16.93 -15.60
C ALA A 355 -3.71 17.32 -16.51
N ILE A 356 -4.24 16.34 -17.26
CA ILE A 356 -5.40 16.54 -18.14
C ILE A 356 -6.46 15.49 -17.78
N ASP A 357 -7.70 15.97 -17.61
CA ASP A 357 -8.87 15.13 -17.49
C ASP A 357 -9.93 15.60 -18.49
N GLY A 358 -10.15 14.79 -19.53
CA GLY A 358 -10.99 15.18 -20.65
C GLY A 358 -10.51 16.48 -21.31
N THR A 359 -11.24 17.57 -21.12
CA THR A 359 -10.91 18.90 -21.67
C THR A 359 -10.29 19.84 -20.62
N THR A 360 -10.23 19.42 -19.38
CA THR A 360 -9.69 20.26 -18.28
C THR A 360 -8.19 20.03 -18.11
N ARG A 361 -7.43 21.11 -18.12
CA ARG A 361 -6.01 21.10 -17.75
C ARG A 361 -5.86 21.74 -16.37
N TYR A 362 -5.30 20.98 -15.45
CA TYR A 362 -4.81 21.44 -14.15
C TYR A 362 -3.31 21.69 -14.27
N SER A 363 -2.79 22.80 -13.77
CA SER A 363 -1.36 23.08 -13.88
C SER A 363 -0.87 24.01 -12.78
N VAL A 364 0.38 23.80 -12.36
CA VAL A 364 1.13 24.72 -11.50
C VAL A 364 2.47 25.03 -12.12
N PRO A 365 2.99 26.25 -11.93
CA PRO A 365 4.34 26.59 -12.37
C PRO A 365 5.36 25.68 -11.68
N LEU A 366 6.43 25.33 -12.39
CA LEU A 366 7.56 24.65 -11.77
C LEU A 366 8.23 25.59 -10.76
N SER A 367 8.43 25.08 -9.54
CA SER A 367 9.29 25.76 -8.59
C SER A 367 10.71 25.67 -9.15
N PHE A 368 11.28 26.81 -9.55
CA PHE A 368 12.69 26.88 -9.96
C PHE A 368 13.59 26.52 -8.77
N THR A 369 13.71 25.25 -8.44
CA THR A 369 14.87 24.78 -7.70
C THR A 369 15.99 24.66 -8.71
N GLY A 370 16.77 25.74 -8.83
CA GLY A 370 17.97 25.77 -9.67
C GLY A 370 18.91 24.65 -9.24
N VAL A 371 18.83 23.54 -9.92
CA VAL A 371 19.90 22.55 -10.03
C VAL A 371 20.07 22.35 -11.52
N ILE A 372 20.97 23.14 -12.08
CA ILE A 372 21.66 22.81 -13.33
C ILE A 372 22.76 21.82 -12.98
#